data_6851f71e2fed97c189719ab35578f4a4
#
_entry.id   6851f71e2fed97c189719ab35578f4a4
#
_cell.length_a   1.000
_cell.length_b   1.000
_cell.length_c   1.000
_cell.angle_alpha   90.00
_cell.angle_beta   90.00
_cell.angle_gamma   90.00
#
_symmetry.space_group_name_H-M   'P 1'
#
loop_
_entity.id
_entity.type
_entity.pdbx_description
1 polymer ?
#
loop_
_entity_poly.entity_id
_entity_poly.type
_entity_poly.pdbx_seq_one_letter_code
_entity_poly.pdbx_strand_id
1 'polypeptide(L)'
;NIFKDYLNYFHQQLFNLNNKEALEYLLKRGLKKNTIEEFQLGYVPWKNNYYEDLLKKYSEEEINLTGLYYKNDKTGKYVDRFNSRVIFPVNNIAGDTIAFGGRIIRESKLAKYINSPETEFYKKGNTIFNLDKAKNSRSETDEVLIVEGYMDVVSVFSSGIKNVIANSGTALTERQISLIWKFFSNPIICLDGDESGQKAALRIAEKLFPFINEKNKIYFSVMPDGNDPDDYIKQKGKGALINLLKEKQIIQSFIWNYYLRKIDQNNPYEISKFEKEIKSLSYSIQDETLKKYVLEDFLEKIKKLTPIQSSRRDYKFSPYKKKKDYQILRETKLLHQKRKDLSKIQIIEFSILFKIGRA
;
A
#
# COMPACT_ATOMS: atom_id res chain seq x y z
N ASN A 1 -6.69 31.84 7.00
CA ASN A 1 -6.81 30.50 6.37
C ASN A 1 -7.95 29.74 7.04
N ILE A 2 -8.99 29.41 6.27
CA ILE A 2 -10.24 28.78 6.73
C ILE A 2 -9.96 27.46 7.48
N PHE A 3 -9.10 26.61 6.98
CA PHE A 3 -8.76 25.34 7.65
C PHE A 3 -8.15 25.56 9.04
N LYS A 4 -7.29 26.59 9.20
CA LYS A 4 -6.67 26.91 10.48
C LYS A 4 -7.70 27.50 11.47
N ASP A 5 -8.59 28.38 11.00
CA ASP A 5 -9.65 28.97 11.85
C ASP A 5 -10.64 27.88 12.28
N TYR A 6 -11.02 27.00 11.38
CA TYR A 6 -11.87 25.84 11.63
C TYR A 6 -11.23 24.90 12.67
N LEU A 7 -9.96 24.54 12.47
CA LEU A 7 -9.21 23.68 13.39
C LEU A 7 -9.13 24.28 14.78
N ASN A 8 -8.72 25.55 14.90
CA ASN A 8 -8.57 26.22 16.17
C ASN A 8 -9.90 26.27 16.95
N TYR A 9 -10.99 26.59 16.28
CA TYR A 9 -12.32 26.63 16.90
C TYR A 9 -12.73 25.27 17.44
N PHE A 10 -12.67 24.21 16.62
CA PHE A 10 -13.11 22.89 17.03
C PHE A 10 -12.12 22.17 17.95
N HIS A 11 -10.85 22.54 17.94
CA HIS A 11 -9.90 22.12 18.97
C HIS A 11 -10.31 22.65 20.34
N GLN A 12 -10.68 23.93 20.44
CA GLN A 12 -11.20 24.51 21.67
C GLN A 12 -12.52 23.86 22.11
N GLN A 13 -13.41 23.51 21.16
CA GLN A 13 -14.67 22.80 21.45
C GLN A 13 -14.43 21.44 22.09
N LEU A 14 -13.36 20.73 21.76
CA LEU A 14 -13.01 19.46 22.38
C LEU A 14 -12.77 19.58 23.90
N PHE A 15 -12.24 20.72 24.37
CA PHE A 15 -11.98 20.98 25.79
C PHE A 15 -13.14 21.72 26.50
N ASN A 16 -14.19 22.05 25.78
CA ASN A 16 -15.35 22.70 26.35
C ASN A 16 -16.14 21.72 27.26
N LEU A 17 -16.53 22.17 28.45
CA LEU A 17 -17.27 21.36 29.41
C LEU A 17 -18.57 20.79 28.87
N ASN A 18 -19.23 21.48 27.94
CA ASN A 18 -20.45 21.00 27.27
C ASN A 18 -20.20 19.81 26.34
N ASN A 19 -18.94 19.56 25.95
CA ASN A 19 -18.51 18.52 25.03
C ASN A 19 -17.60 17.48 25.69
N LYS A 20 -17.59 17.39 27.03
CA LYS A 20 -16.69 16.51 27.81
C LYS A 20 -16.66 15.06 27.33
N GLU A 21 -17.77 14.57 26.79
CA GLU A 21 -17.90 13.22 26.23
C GLU A 21 -16.86 12.94 25.15
N ALA A 22 -16.57 13.94 24.31
CA ALA A 22 -15.59 13.78 23.22
C ALA A 22 -14.17 13.64 23.75
N LEU A 23 -13.79 14.43 24.74
CA LEU A 23 -12.48 14.32 25.40
C LEU A 23 -12.37 13.00 26.19
N GLU A 24 -13.39 12.65 26.95
CA GLU A 24 -13.44 11.39 27.70
C GLU A 24 -13.33 10.18 26.77
N TYR A 25 -13.97 10.24 25.61
CA TYR A 25 -13.84 9.20 24.59
C TYR A 25 -12.37 9.00 24.16
N LEU A 26 -11.62 10.07 23.85
CA LEU A 26 -10.22 9.99 23.47
C LEU A 26 -9.34 9.47 24.62
N LEU A 27 -9.58 9.93 25.83
CA LEU A 27 -8.85 9.46 27.02
C LEU A 27 -9.12 7.97 27.31
N LYS A 28 -10.37 7.51 27.18
CA LYS A 28 -10.74 6.07 27.29
C LYS A 28 -10.07 5.22 26.19
N ARG A 29 -9.82 5.81 25.02
CA ARG A 29 -9.03 5.16 23.95
C ARG A 29 -7.53 5.12 24.26
N GLY A 30 -7.09 5.62 25.41
CA GLY A 30 -5.69 5.58 25.86
C GLY A 30 -4.84 6.73 25.39
N LEU A 31 -5.40 7.75 24.74
CA LEU A 31 -4.63 8.91 24.30
C LEU A 31 -4.29 9.82 25.48
N LYS A 32 -3.07 10.34 25.47
CA LYS A 32 -2.61 11.34 26.47
C LYS A 32 -3.03 12.74 26.03
N LYS A 33 -3.27 13.64 26.99
CA LYS A 33 -3.65 15.04 26.70
C LYS A 33 -2.62 15.74 25.81
N ASN A 34 -1.33 15.60 26.08
CA ASN A 34 -0.27 16.18 25.25
C ASN A 34 -0.31 15.66 23.79
N THR A 35 -0.67 14.40 23.57
CA THR A 35 -0.84 13.86 22.21
C THR A 35 -2.06 14.47 21.51
N ILE A 36 -3.17 14.64 22.24
CA ILE A 36 -4.37 15.30 21.72
C ILE A 36 -4.05 16.75 21.31
N GLU A 37 -3.28 17.46 22.10
CA GLU A 37 -2.80 18.82 21.81
C GLU A 37 -1.81 18.83 20.64
N GLU A 38 -0.83 17.92 20.61
CA GLU A 38 0.20 17.83 19.56
C GLU A 38 -0.42 17.54 18.18
N PHE A 39 -1.47 16.71 18.14
CA PHE A 39 -2.25 16.44 16.91
C PHE A 39 -3.35 17.47 16.66
N GLN A 40 -3.56 18.41 17.55
CA GLN A 40 -4.64 19.40 17.51
C GLN A 40 -6.00 18.75 17.23
N LEU A 41 -6.29 17.60 17.87
CA LEU A 41 -7.58 16.94 17.70
C LEU A 41 -8.70 17.88 18.13
N GLY A 42 -9.81 17.88 17.38
CA GLY A 42 -10.96 18.73 17.66
C GLY A 42 -12.26 17.93 17.77
N TYR A 43 -13.32 18.59 18.15
CA TYR A 43 -14.66 18.03 18.16
C TYR A 43 -15.67 18.99 17.55
N VAL A 44 -16.48 18.50 16.61
CA VAL A 44 -17.57 19.25 16.00
C VAL A 44 -18.89 18.85 16.68
N PRO A 45 -19.48 19.71 17.50
CA PRO A 45 -20.77 19.43 18.13
C PRO A 45 -21.89 19.31 17.10
N TRP A 46 -22.94 18.52 17.44
CA TRP A 46 -24.12 18.34 16.58
C TRP A 46 -24.78 19.68 16.18
N LYS A 47 -24.85 20.63 17.10
CA LYS A 47 -25.34 21.99 16.83
C LYS A 47 -24.18 22.95 16.97
N ASN A 48 -23.75 23.52 15.87
CA ASN A 48 -22.80 24.61 15.83
C ASN A 48 -23.21 25.61 14.74
N ASN A 49 -22.90 26.87 14.95
CA ASN A 49 -23.19 27.98 14.01
C ASN A 49 -21.87 28.54 13.44
N TYR A 50 -20.80 27.77 13.46
CA TYR A 50 -19.48 28.27 13.06
C TYR A 50 -19.41 28.68 11.58
N TYR A 51 -20.30 28.15 10.73
CA TYR A 51 -20.45 28.58 9.35
C TYR A 51 -20.73 30.08 9.25
N GLU A 52 -21.63 30.60 10.09
CA GLU A 52 -21.98 32.01 10.13
C GLU A 52 -20.83 32.90 10.61
N ASP A 53 -20.00 32.38 11.53
CA ASP A 53 -18.79 33.07 11.97
C ASP A 53 -17.72 33.12 10.89
N LEU A 54 -17.62 32.07 10.09
CA LEU A 54 -16.72 32.03 8.92
C LEU A 54 -17.17 33.04 7.86
N LEU A 55 -18.48 33.19 7.60
CA LEU A 55 -19.02 34.17 6.63
C LEU A 55 -18.70 35.62 7.00
N LYS A 56 -18.38 35.90 8.27
CA LYS A 56 -17.93 37.27 8.68
C LYS A 56 -16.51 37.59 8.20
N LYS A 57 -15.72 36.55 7.84
CA LYS A 57 -14.32 36.68 7.46
C LYS A 57 -13.99 36.25 6.04
N TYR A 58 -14.82 35.37 5.47
CA TYR A 58 -14.58 34.71 4.19
C TYR A 58 -15.85 34.71 3.33
N SER A 59 -15.70 34.70 2.02
CA SER A 59 -16.83 34.54 1.11
C SER A 59 -17.41 33.12 1.16
N GLU A 60 -18.66 32.97 0.78
CA GLU A 60 -19.31 31.66 0.65
C GLU A 60 -18.56 30.75 -0.33
N GLU A 61 -18.04 31.33 -1.42
CA GLU A 61 -17.24 30.58 -2.42
C GLU A 61 -15.96 30.00 -1.81
N GLU A 62 -15.20 30.81 -1.07
CA GLU A 62 -13.99 30.37 -0.39
C GLU A 62 -14.28 29.24 0.61
N ILE A 63 -15.36 29.34 1.38
CA ILE A 63 -15.75 28.30 2.34
C ILE A 63 -16.12 27.01 1.59
N ASN A 64 -16.87 27.10 0.49
CA ASN A 64 -17.29 25.95 -0.30
C ASN A 64 -16.11 25.22 -0.95
N LEU A 65 -15.07 25.92 -1.38
CA LEU A 65 -13.85 25.33 -1.93
C LEU A 65 -13.14 24.41 -0.93
N THR A 66 -13.32 24.60 0.38
CA THR A 66 -12.71 23.75 1.41
C THR A 66 -13.38 22.37 1.53
N GLY A 67 -14.64 22.24 1.10
CA GLY A 67 -15.45 21.04 1.27
C GLY A 67 -15.81 20.71 2.72
N LEU A 68 -15.62 21.63 3.68
CA LEU A 68 -15.97 21.44 5.09
C LEU A 68 -17.48 21.43 5.31
N TYR A 69 -18.21 22.14 4.48
CA TYR A 69 -19.67 22.24 4.51
C TYR A 69 -20.28 21.71 3.22
N TYR A 70 -21.54 21.33 3.31
CA TYR A 70 -22.36 20.99 2.14
C TYR A 70 -23.76 21.57 2.30
N LYS A 71 -24.38 21.95 1.20
CA LYS A 71 -25.75 22.45 1.19
C LYS A 71 -26.72 21.26 1.30
N ASN A 72 -27.61 21.30 2.28
CA ASN A 72 -28.66 20.30 2.42
C ASN A 72 -29.80 20.60 1.43
N ASP A 73 -30.06 19.69 0.51
CA ASP A 73 -31.05 19.88 -0.56
C ASP A 73 -32.49 20.12 -0.06
N LYS A 74 -32.82 19.57 1.13
CA LYS A 74 -34.16 19.70 1.71
C LYS A 74 -34.38 21.05 2.43
N THR A 75 -33.36 21.58 3.07
CA THR A 75 -33.46 22.77 3.91
C THR A 75 -32.82 24.01 3.28
N GLY A 76 -32.00 23.82 2.23
CA GLY A 76 -31.22 24.88 1.62
C GLY A 76 -30.07 25.43 2.52
N LYS A 77 -29.94 24.92 3.74
CA LYS A 77 -28.92 25.38 4.70
C LYS A 77 -27.60 24.63 4.54
N TYR A 78 -26.51 25.30 4.83
CA TYR A 78 -25.21 24.69 4.92
C TYR A 78 -25.09 23.88 6.21
N VAL A 79 -24.53 22.67 6.10
CA VAL A 79 -24.35 21.71 7.17
C VAL A 79 -22.89 21.34 7.26
N ASP A 80 -22.36 21.36 8.47
CA ASP A 80 -21.00 20.91 8.73
C ASP A 80 -20.87 19.41 8.45
N ARG A 81 -19.90 19.03 7.65
CA ARG A 81 -19.64 17.64 7.25
C ARG A 81 -19.27 16.76 8.43
N PHE A 82 -18.60 17.32 9.42
CA PHE A 82 -18.03 16.59 10.55
C PHE A 82 -18.90 16.63 11.82
N ASN A 83 -20.16 17.03 11.72
CA ASN A 83 -21.07 17.04 12.85
C ASN A 83 -21.01 15.77 13.69
N SER A 84 -20.99 15.93 15.03
CA SER A 84 -20.89 14.86 16.04
C SER A 84 -19.64 14.00 15.95
N ARG A 85 -18.53 14.55 15.43
CA ARG A 85 -17.30 13.80 15.20
C ARG A 85 -16.12 14.44 15.89
N VAL A 86 -15.23 13.60 16.40
CA VAL A 86 -13.84 13.99 16.63
C VAL A 86 -13.19 14.17 15.28
N ILE A 87 -12.44 15.26 15.10
CA ILE A 87 -11.73 15.56 13.88
C ILE A 87 -10.21 15.41 14.06
N PHE A 88 -9.59 14.90 12.99
CA PHE A 88 -8.16 14.68 12.84
C PHE A 88 -7.68 15.59 11.70
N PRO A 89 -6.87 16.63 11.99
CA PRO A 89 -6.36 17.50 10.92
C PRO A 89 -5.40 16.73 10.03
N VAL A 90 -5.61 16.81 8.73
CA VAL A 90 -4.75 16.23 7.71
C VAL A 90 -3.89 17.36 7.16
N ASN A 91 -2.59 17.26 7.35
CA ASN A 91 -1.63 18.29 6.98
C ASN A 91 -0.91 17.95 5.67
N ASN A 92 -0.48 18.98 4.96
CA ASN A 92 0.52 18.86 3.91
C ASN A 92 1.92 18.62 4.52
N ILE A 93 2.94 18.41 3.69
CA ILE A 93 4.32 18.17 4.17
C ILE A 93 4.89 19.37 4.95
N ALA A 94 4.42 20.59 4.67
CA ALA A 94 4.85 21.79 5.38
C ALA A 94 4.23 21.91 6.79
N GLY A 95 3.19 21.14 7.09
CA GLY A 95 2.46 21.18 8.35
C GLY A 95 1.19 22.04 8.31
N ASP A 96 0.81 22.55 7.13
CA ASP A 96 -0.44 23.30 6.99
C ASP A 96 -1.63 22.32 6.87
N THR A 97 -2.68 22.56 7.63
CA THR A 97 -3.90 21.76 7.54
C THR A 97 -4.65 22.05 6.23
N ILE A 98 -4.94 20.98 5.48
CA ILE A 98 -5.57 21.01 4.15
C ILE A 98 -6.87 20.21 4.07
N ALA A 99 -7.15 19.38 5.09
CA ALA A 99 -8.33 18.52 5.16
C ALA A 99 -8.52 17.99 6.58
N PHE A 100 -9.59 17.22 6.77
CA PHE A 100 -9.85 16.53 8.03
C PHE A 100 -10.34 15.10 7.80
N GLY A 101 -9.97 14.20 8.73
CA GLY A 101 -10.70 12.98 9.01
C GLY A 101 -11.67 13.19 10.16
N GLY A 102 -12.80 12.51 10.16
CA GLY A 102 -13.79 12.63 11.25
C GLY A 102 -14.28 11.26 11.73
N ARG A 103 -14.22 11.01 13.05
CA ARG A 103 -14.73 9.79 13.67
C ARG A 103 -15.95 10.09 14.53
N ILE A 104 -17.06 9.39 14.28
CA ILE A 104 -18.24 9.47 15.14
C ILE A 104 -17.94 8.80 16.48
N ILE A 105 -18.34 9.45 17.59
CA ILE A 105 -18.05 8.96 18.96
C ILE A 105 -19.20 8.16 19.57
N ARG A 106 -20.43 8.35 19.06
CA ARG A 106 -21.63 7.64 19.51
C ARG A 106 -21.98 6.52 18.53
N GLU A 107 -22.65 5.49 19.02
CA GLU A 107 -23.25 4.49 18.15
C GLU A 107 -24.24 5.12 17.19
N SER A 108 -24.09 4.84 15.91
CA SER A 108 -24.89 5.45 14.85
C SER A 108 -24.91 4.54 13.62
N LYS A 109 -25.98 4.66 12.82
CA LYS A 109 -26.07 4.04 11.49
C LYS A 109 -25.17 4.73 10.44
N LEU A 110 -24.59 5.87 10.79
CA LEU A 110 -23.69 6.61 9.90
C LEU A 110 -22.30 5.96 9.87
N ALA A 111 -21.56 6.22 8.80
CA ALA A 111 -20.19 5.72 8.67
C ALA A 111 -19.33 6.13 9.86
N LYS A 112 -18.60 5.15 10.45
CA LYS A 112 -17.73 5.34 11.61
C LYS A 112 -16.67 6.42 11.35
N TYR A 113 -16.06 6.41 10.17
CA TYR A 113 -15.10 7.40 9.70
C TYR A 113 -15.58 8.05 8.42
N ILE A 114 -15.29 9.34 8.28
CA ILE A 114 -15.43 10.10 7.03
C ILE A 114 -14.18 10.94 6.83
N ASN A 115 -13.92 11.28 5.58
CA ASN A 115 -12.83 12.19 5.19
C ASN A 115 -13.40 13.42 4.49
N SER A 116 -12.63 14.50 4.46
CA SER A 116 -12.88 15.60 3.53
C SER A 116 -13.02 15.06 2.11
N PRO A 117 -13.86 15.69 1.27
CA PRO A 117 -13.92 15.39 -0.15
C PRO A 117 -12.61 15.77 -0.83
N GLU A 118 -12.39 15.31 -2.05
CA GLU A 118 -11.34 15.81 -2.91
C GLU A 118 -11.58 17.30 -3.21
N THR A 119 -10.55 18.11 -3.05
CA THR A 119 -10.57 19.54 -3.34
C THR A 119 -9.32 19.93 -4.10
N GLU A 120 -9.15 21.20 -4.46
CA GLU A 120 -7.89 21.70 -5.02
C GLU A 120 -6.74 21.58 -4.01
N PHE A 121 -7.03 21.70 -2.71
CA PHE A 121 -6.03 21.62 -1.63
C PHE A 121 -5.71 20.19 -1.22
N TYR A 122 -6.66 19.26 -1.35
CA TYR A 122 -6.56 17.90 -0.80
C TYR A 122 -6.89 16.84 -1.85
N LYS A 123 -5.91 15.96 -2.09
CA LYS A 123 -6.04 14.75 -2.91
C LYS A 123 -5.66 13.55 -2.08
N LYS A 124 -6.62 12.68 -1.76
CA LYS A 124 -6.39 11.48 -0.92
C LYS A 124 -5.24 10.63 -1.41
N GLY A 125 -5.19 10.39 -2.71
CA GLY A 125 -4.14 9.55 -3.33
C GLY A 125 -2.74 10.15 -3.31
N ASN A 126 -2.58 11.41 -2.88
CA ASN A 126 -1.30 12.11 -2.81
C ASN A 126 -0.91 12.50 -1.37
N THR A 127 -1.83 12.36 -0.42
CA THR A 127 -1.66 12.83 0.95
C THR A 127 -1.45 11.65 1.89
N ILE A 128 -0.57 11.81 2.86
CA ILE A 128 -0.25 10.84 3.91
C ILE A 128 -0.47 11.54 5.26
N PHE A 129 -1.32 10.95 6.09
CA PHE A 129 -1.56 11.46 7.45
C PHE A 129 -0.32 11.31 8.32
N ASN A 130 0.01 12.36 9.06
CA ASN A 130 1.15 12.46 9.97
C ASN A 130 2.55 12.42 9.33
N LEU A 131 2.68 12.51 8.01
CA LEU A 131 4.00 12.53 7.38
C LEU A 131 4.77 13.82 7.72
N ASP A 132 4.07 14.92 7.93
CA ASP A 132 4.61 16.21 8.37
C ASP A 132 5.37 16.13 9.69
N LYS A 133 4.91 15.30 10.64
CA LYS A 133 5.58 15.04 11.92
C LYS A 133 6.57 13.89 11.84
N ALA A 134 6.16 12.78 11.23
CA ALA A 134 6.98 11.57 11.16
C ALA A 134 8.33 11.81 10.47
N LYS A 135 8.40 12.68 9.45
CA LYS A 135 9.66 13.03 8.76
C LYS A 135 10.76 13.54 9.69
N ASN A 136 10.40 14.09 10.85
CA ASN A 136 11.37 14.57 11.83
C ASN A 136 12.14 13.44 12.52
N SER A 137 11.62 12.20 12.47
CA SER A 137 12.30 11.01 12.98
C SER A 137 13.32 10.41 12.00
N ARG A 138 13.49 11.01 10.81
CA ARG A 138 14.41 10.52 9.78
C ARG A 138 15.87 10.45 10.24
N SER A 139 16.28 11.35 11.12
CA SER A 139 17.64 11.34 11.68
C SER A 139 17.92 10.14 12.58
N GLU A 140 16.88 9.49 13.09
CA GLU A 140 16.98 8.38 14.02
C GLU A 140 16.77 7.03 13.31
N THR A 141 15.98 7.00 12.22
CA THR A 141 15.64 5.77 11.52
C THR A 141 15.22 6.03 10.08
N ASP A 142 15.56 5.09 9.18
CA ASP A 142 15.06 5.03 7.80
C ASP A 142 13.73 4.27 7.66
N GLU A 143 13.16 3.83 8.79
CA GLU A 143 11.91 3.08 8.83
C GLU A 143 10.74 3.98 9.19
N VAL A 144 9.59 3.73 8.59
CA VAL A 144 8.32 4.35 8.95
C VAL A 144 7.23 3.28 8.96
N LEU A 145 6.40 3.29 10.00
CA LEU A 145 5.27 2.39 10.14
C LEU A 145 4.06 2.96 9.40
N ILE A 146 3.49 2.20 8.47
CA ILE A 146 2.27 2.54 7.76
C ILE A 146 1.13 1.70 8.35
N VAL A 147 0.14 2.36 8.93
CA VAL A 147 -1.06 1.75 9.52
C VAL A 147 -2.32 2.20 8.76
N GLU A 148 -3.49 1.61 9.06
CA GLU A 148 -4.70 1.86 8.28
C GLU A 148 -5.36 3.19 8.60
N GLY A 149 -5.47 3.57 9.87
CA GLY A 149 -6.35 4.63 10.31
C GLY A 149 -5.72 5.75 11.12
N TYR A 150 -6.48 6.82 11.29
CA TYR A 150 -6.07 7.98 12.09
C TYR A 150 -5.82 7.63 13.56
N MET A 151 -6.70 6.80 14.15
CA MET A 151 -6.59 6.40 15.56
C MET A 151 -5.35 5.55 15.79
N ASP A 152 -5.03 4.65 14.86
CA ASP A 152 -3.84 3.80 14.96
C ASP A 152 -2.57 4.64 14.99
N VAL A 153 -2.50 5.64 14.09
CA VAL A 153 -1.38 6.60 14.08
C VAL A 153 -1.27 7.33 15.41
N VAL A 154 -2.37 7.93 15.89
CA VAL A 154 -2.33 8.75 17.12
C VAL A 154 -2.00 7.90 18.35
N SER A 155 -2.50 6.67 18.41
CA SER A 155 -2.24 5.71 19.49
C SER A 155 -0.78 5.23 19.49
N VAL A 156 -0.28 4.79 18.32
CA VAL A 156 1.11 4.37 18.15
C VAL A 156 2.06 5.52 18.49
N PHE A 157 1.77 6.71 17.99
CA PHE A 157 2.54 7.93 18.29
C PHE A 157 2.54 8.26 19.78
N SER A 158 1.36 8.15 20.45
CA SER A 158 1.20 8.37 21.89
C SER A 158 2.03 7.39 22.73
N SER A 159 2.27 6.18 22.23
CA SER A 159 3.14 5.19 22.88
C SER A 159 4.64 5.55 22.79
N GLY A 160 4.98 6.55 21.97
CA GLY A 160 6.35 7.01 21.75
C GLY A 160 7.03 6.42 20.51
N ILE A 161 6.28 5.87 19.54
CA ILE A 161 6.77 5.51 18.21
C ILE A 161 6.36 6.65 17.28
N LYS A 162 7.30 7.57 16.99
CA LYS A 162 7.00 8.81 16.27
C LYS A 162 6.95 8.66 14.74
N ASN A 163 7.65 7.69 14.21
CA ASN A 163 7.74 7.37 12.78
C ASN A 163 6.56 6.49 12.32
N VAL A 164 5.33 6.97 12.51
CA VAL A 164 4.08 6.30 12.12
C VAL A 164 3.22 7.21 11.26
N ILE A 165 2.63 6.66 10.20
CA ILE A 165 1.80 7.37 9.21
C ILE A 165 0.62 6.50 8.79
N ALA A 166 -0.39 7.11 8.13
CA ALA A 166 -1.48 6.37 7.51
C ALA A 166 -1.86 6.95 6.13
N ASN A 167 -2.38 6.07 5.29
CA ASN A 167 -2.91 6.42 3.96
C ASN A 167 -4.37 6.91 3.95
N SER A 168 -4.98 7.08 5.13
CA SER A 168 -6.28 7.73 5.35
C SER A 168 -7.48 7.08 4.61
N GLY A 169 -7.56 5.74 4.65
CA GLY A 169 -8.76 5.01 4.20
C GLY A 169 -8.85 4.81 2.67
N THR A 170 -7.73 4.82 1.98
CA THR A 170 -7.59 4.39 0.58
C THR A 170 -6.49 3.34 0.47
N ALA A 171 -6.53 2.49 -0.56
CA ALA A 171 -5.37 1.64 -0.83
C ALA A 171 -4.13 2.50 -1.13
N LEU A 172 -2.99 2.14 -0.56
CA LEU A 172 -1.72 2.85 -0.76
C LEU A 172 -1.41 3.00 -2.26
N THR A 173 -1.17 4.23 -2.70
CA THR A 173 -0.93 4.55 -4.12
C THR A 173 0.56 4.60 -4.42
N GLU A 174 0.91 4.50 -5.70
CA GLU A 174 2.27 4.71 -6.19
C GLU A 174 2.82 6.10 -5.82
N ARG A 175 1.97 7.12 -5.93
CA ARG A 175 2.35 8.51 -5.56
C ARG A 175 2.64 8.63 -4.07
N GLN A 176 1.83 7.97 -3.24
CA GLN A 176 2.03 7.96 -1.79
C GLN A 176 3.31 7.23 -1.41
N ILE A 177 3.59 6.04 -1.97
CA ILE A 177 4.84 5.33 -1.65
C ILE A 177 6.07 6.09 -2.16
N SER A 178 5.99 6.70 -3.35
CA SER A 178 7.06 7.54 -3.89
C SER A 178 7.32 8.79 -3.01
N LEU A 179 6.26 9.33 -2.39
CA LEU A 179 6.40 10.42 -1.44
C LEU A 179 7.06 9.95 -0.14
N ILE A 180 6.67 8.79 0.39
CA ILE A 180 7.25 8.19 1.60
C ILE A 180 8.75 7.94 1.40
N TRP A 181 9.15 7.38 0.26
CA TRP A 181 10.56 7.09 -0.06
C TRP A 181 11.47 8.32 -0.15
N LYS A 182 10.91 9.53 -0.28
CA LYS A 182 11.72 10.75 -0.16
C LYS A 182 12.27 10.97 1.26
N PHE A 183 11.65 10.35 2.26
CA PHE A 183 11.98 10.51 3.67
C PHE A 183 12.46 9.21 4.32
N PHE A 184 11.88 8.08 3.96
CA PHE A 184 12.12 6.77 4.58
C PHE A 184 12.30 5.70 3.50
N SER A 185 13.50 5.12 3.43
CA SER A 185 13.81 4.07 2.44
C SER A 185 13.21 2.70 2.77
N ASN A 186 12.80 2.49 4.02
CA ASN A 186 12.32 1.20 4.53
C ASN A 186 10.93 1.31 5.19
N PRO A 187 9.85 1.65 4.45
CA PRO A 187 8.50 1.64 5.01
C PRO A 187 8.06 0.22 5.38
N ILE A 188 7.38 0.11 6.54
CA ILE A 188 6.82 -1.12 7.08
C ILE A 188 5.30 -1.00 7.03
N ILE A 189 4.64 -1.79 6.21
CA ILE A 189 3.17 -1.85 6.13
C ILE A 189 2.69 -2.81 7.21
N CYS A 190 1.92 -2.28 8.16
CA CYS A 190 1.35 -3.01 9.27
C CYS A 190 -0.17 -2.87 9.21
N LEU A 191 -0.82 -3.92 8.77
CA LEU A 191 -2.27 -3.99 8.62
C LEU A 191 -2.86 -4.93 9.66
N ASP A 192 -4.18 -4.88 9.81
CA ASP A 192 -4.92 -5.69 10.74
C ASP A 192 -4.67 -7.19 10.52
N GLY A 193 -4.66 -7.96 11.57
CA GLY A 193 -4.32 -9.38 11.55
C GLY A 193 -5.44 -10.29 11.04
N ASP A 194 -6.60 -9.74 10.70
CA ASP A 194 -7.73 -10.48 10.17
C ASP A 194 -7.54 -10.88 8.68
N GLU A 195 -8.44 -11.71 8.18
CA GLU A 195 -8.38 -12.15 6.77
C GLU A 195 -8.53 -10.99 5.77
N SER A 196 -9.30 -9.97 6.13
CA SER A 196 -9.51 -8.77 5.31
C SER A 196 -8.22 -7.96 5.19
N GLY A 197 -7.54 -7.71 6.32
CA GLY A 197 -6.25 -7.01 6.37
C GLY A 197 -5.15 -7.77 5.63
N GLN A 198 -5.09 -9.11 5.76
CA GLN A 198 -4.15 -9.92 5.01
C GLN A 198 -4.37 -9.85 3.48
N LYS A 199 -5.64 -9.87 3.02
CA LYS A 199 -5.98 -9.68 1.60
C LYS A 199 -5.64 -8.27 1.12
N ALA A 200 -5.86 -7.26 1.97
CA ALA A 200 -5.49 -5.87 1.67
C ALA A 200 -3.96 -5.74 1.56
N ALA A 201 -3.20 -6.36 2.49
CA ALA A 201 -1.74 -6.41 2.44
C ALA A 201 -1.21 -7.00 1.13
N LEU A 202 -1.78 -8.14 0.70
CA LEU A 202 -1.37 -8.74 -0.58
C LEU A 202 -1.62 -7.80 -1.77
N ARG A 203 -2.82 -7.21 -1.86
CA ARG A 203 -3.14 -6.27 -2.95
C ARG A 203 -2.18 -5.09 -2.99
N ILE A 204 -1.78 -4.58 -1.83
CA ILE A 204 -0.79 -3.51 -1.73
C ILE A 204 0.58 -4.02 -2.16
N ALA A 205 0.98 -5.23 -1.72
CA ALA A 205 2.25 -5.83 -2.10
C ALA A 205 2.34 -6.02 -3.63
N GLU A 206 1.34 -6.64 -4.26
CA GLU A 206 1.31 -6.84 -5.71
C GLU A 206 1.36 -5.52 -6.49
N LYS A 207 0.61 -4.52 -6.02
CA LYS A 207 0.57 -3.20 -6.66
C LYS A 207 1.89 -2.45 -6.57
N LEU A 208 2.61 -2.58 -5.46
CA LEU A 208 3.86 -1.85 -5.21
C LEU A 208 5.10 -2.63 -5.63
N PHE A 209 4.99 -3.93 -5.87
CA PHE A 209 6.11 -4.79 -6.26
C PHE A 209 6.87 -4.30 -7.50
N PRO A 210 6.22 -3.72 -8.54
CA PRO A 210 6.92 -3.16 -9.68
C PRO A 210 7.91 -2.03 -9.36
N PHE A 211 7.71 -1.30 -8.27
CA PHE A 211 8.41 -0.06 -7.97
C PHE A 211 9.57 -0.19 -6.99
N ILE A 212 9.79 -1.40 -6.41
CA ILE A 212 10.93 -1.66 -5.52
C ILE A 212 12.26 -1.61 -6.28
N ASN A 213 13.31 -1.18 -5.58
CA ASN A 213 14.67 -1.18 -6.10
C ASN A 213 15.68 -1.36 -4.95
N GLU A 214 16.98 -1.32 -5.24
CA GLU A 214 18.03 -1.52 -4.23
C GLU A 214 17.94 -0.56 -3.04
N LYS A 215 17.50 0.69 -3.27
CA LYS A 215 17.39 1.75 -2.25
C LYS A 215 16.04 1.74 -1.56
N ASN A 216 14.97 1.56 -2.33
CA ASN A 216 13.58 1.69 -1.89
C ASN A 216 12.98 0.30 -1.66
N LYS A 217 12.93 -0.11 -0.41
CA LYS A 217 12.40 -1.39 0.02
C LYS A 217 10.98 -1.21 0.57
N ILE A 218 10.26 -2.30 0.73
CA ILE A 218 8.97 -2.35 1.42
C ILE A 218 8.96 -3.59 2.30
N TYR A 219 8.52 -3.42 3.53
CA TYR A 219 8.37 -4.50 4.49
C TYR A 219 6.90 -4.62 4.90
N PHE A 220 6.55 -5.82 5.32
CA PHE A 220 5.24 -6.16 5.86
C PHE A 220 5.37 -6.74 7.26
N SER A 221 4.54 -6.29 8.17
CA SER A 221 4.32 -6.87 9.48
C SER A 221 2.82 -7.14 9.63
N VAL A 222 2.46 -8.36 9.98
CA VAL A 222 1.06 -8.75 10.17
C VAL A 222 0.77 -8.76 11.65
N MET A 223 -0.29 -8.06 12.07
CA MET A 223 -0.72 -8.07 13.45
C MET A 223 -1.21 -9.46 13.84
N PRO A 224 -0.87 -9.96 15.04
CA PRO A 224 -1.37 -11.25 15.51
C PRO A 224 -2.82 -11.17 15.97
N ASP A 225 -3.51 -12.32 15.96
CA ASP A 225 -4.80 -12.54 16.62
C ASP A 225 -5.93 -11.59 16.20
N GLY A 226 -5.91 -11.09 14.97
CA GLY A 226 -6.93 -10.17 14.45
C GLY A 226 -6.93 -8.78 15.10
N ASN A 227 -5.89 -8.44 15.87
CA ASN A 227 -5.75 -7.12 16.46
C ASN A 227 -5.43 -6.05 15.40
N ASP A 228 -5.79 -4.80 15.69
CA ASP A 228 -5.21 -3.62 15.08
C ASP A 228 -4.02 -3.10 15.91
N PRO A 229 -3.18 -2.19 15.38
CA PRO A 229 -2.03 -1.65 16.12
C PRO A 229 -2.40 -0.91 17.41
N ASP A 230 -3.55 -0.22 17.44
CA ASP A 230 -4.08 0.50 18.61
C ASP A 230 -4.42 -0.50 19.75
N ASP A 231 -5.19 -1.54 19.44
CA ASP A 231 -5.59 -2.54 20.43
C ASP A 231 -4.39 -3.39 20.88
N TYR A 232 -3.47 -3.72 19.99
CA TYR A 232 -2.26 -4.46 20.35
C TYR A 232 -1.36 -3.69 21.33
N ILE A 233 -1.14 -2.38 21.09
CA ILE A 233 -0.36 -1.55 22.02
C ILE A 233 -1.03 -1.46 23.39
N LYS A 234 -2.35 -1.33 23.46
CA LYS A 234 -3.09 -1.29 24.74
C LYS A 234 -2.94 -2.58 25.53
N GLN A 235 -2.99 -3.73 24.86
CA GLN A 235 -2.93 -5.03 25.49
C GLN A 235 -1.50 -5.46 25.86
N LYS A 236 -0.53 -5.24 25.00
CA LYS A 236 0.82 -5.78 25.09
C LYS A 236 1.92 -4.72 25.29
N GLY A 237 1.58 -3.46 25.11
CA GLY A 237 2.50 -2.32 25.25
C GLY A 237 3.43 -2.07 24.05
N LYS A 238 4.13 -0.93 24.09
CA LYS A 238 5.07 -0.49 23.05
C LYS A 238 6.14 -1.52 22.72
N GLY A 239 6.73 -2.16 23.75
CA GLY A 239 7.83 -3.12 23.57
C GLY A 239 7.43 -4.33 22.73
N ALA A 240 6.19 -4.81 22.88
CA ALA A 240 5.67 -5.92 22.08
C ALA A 240 5.53 -5.53 20.61
N LEU A 241 5.02 -4.33 20.30
CA LEU A 241 4.94 -3.85 18.92
C LEU A 241 6.34 -3.71 18.30
N ILE A 242 7.31 -3.14 19.01
CA ILE A 242 8.69 -3.04 18.51
C ILE A 242 9.27 -4.41 18.20
N ASN A 243 9.04 -5.42 19.05
CA ASN A 243 9.51 -6.78 18.81
C ASN A 243 8.83 -7.42 17.59
N LEU A 244 7.52 -7.22 17.42
CA LEU A 244 6.79 -7.67 16.25
C LEU A 244 7.37 -7.05 14.96
N LEU A 245 7.67 -5.74 14.98
CA LEU A 245 8.25 -5.05 13.83
C LEU A 245 9.67 -5.52 13.47
N LYS A 246 10.41 -6.14 14.39
CA LYS A 246 11.71 -6.78 14.07
C LYS A 246 11.54 -8.04 13.21
N GLU A 247 10.40 -8.72 13.30
CA GLU A 247 10.06 -9.92 12.52
C GLU A 247 9.42 -9.59 11.16
N LYS A 248 9.44 -8.31 10.74
CA LYS A 248 8.91 -7.88 9.46
C LYS A 248 9.50 -8.64 8.29
N GLN A 249 8.68 -8.89 7.28
CA GLN A 249 9.08 -9.59 6.06
C GLN A 249 9.26 -8.57 4.93
N ILE A 250 10.33 -8.71 4.17
CA ILE A 250 10.50 -7.95 2.94
C ILE A 250 9.45 -8.38 1.91
N ILE A 251 9.01 -7.47 1.06
CA ILE A 251 7.87 -7.66 0.15
C ILE A 251 7.89 -8.96 -0.65
N GLN A 252 9.02 -9.35 -1.22
CA GLN A 252 9.12 -10.61 -1.98
C GLN A 252 8.91 -11.84 -1.09
N SER A 253 9.43 -11.83 0.13
CA SER A 253 9.21 -12.92 1.08
C SER A 253 7.76 -12.96 1.57
N PHE A 254 7.13 -11.80 1.77
CA PHE A 254 5.72 -11.70 2.13
C PHE A 254 4.83 -12.28 1.02
N ILE A 255 5.04 -11.89 -0.23
CA ILE A 255 4.30 -12.41 -1.40
C ILE A 255 4.48 -13.92 -1.50
N TRP A 256 5.73 -14.41 -1.45
CA TRP A 256 6.04 -15.82 -1.49
C TRP A 256 5.27 -16.61 -0.43
N ASN A 257 5.39 -16.20 0.83
CA ASN A 257 4.76 -16.89 1.96
C ASN A 257 3.23 -16.87 1.87
N TYR A 258 2.64 -15.76 1.40
CA TYR A 258 1.20 -15.65 1.24
C TYR A 258 0.65 -16.62 0.20
N TYR A 259 1.28 -16.69 -0.97
CA TYR A 259 0.86 -17.60 -2.04
C TYR A 259 1.13 -19.06 -1.68
N LEU A 260 2.29 -19.35 -1.08
CA LEU A 260 2.67 -20.71 -0.70
C LEU A 260 1.69 -21.35 0.30
N ARG A 261 1.14 -20.56 1.22
CA ARG A 261 0.13 -21.05 2.19
C ARG A 261 -1.20 -21.45 1.55
N LYS A 262 -1.46 -21.02 0.31
CA LYS A 262 -2.74 -21.25 -0.38
C LYS A 262 -2.73 -22.42 -1.34
N ILE A 263 -1.59 -23.02 -1.57
CA ILE A 263 -1.44 -24.14 -2.51
C ILE A 263 -1.19 -25.44 -1.76
N ASP A 264 -1.71 -26.53 -2.32
CA ASP A 264 -1.26 -27.86 -1.96
C ASP A 264 0.08 -28.14 -2.63
N GLN A 265 1.15 -28.18 -1.80
CA GLN A 265 2.52 -28.41 -2.25
C GLN A 265 2.75 -29.83 -2.78
N ASN A 266 1.79 -30.75 -2.63
CA ASN A 266 1.82 -32.09 -3.22
C ASN A 266 1.11 -32.16 -4.57
N ASN A 267 0.39 -31.09 -4.97
CA ASN A 267 -0.34 -31.03 -6.22
C ASN A 267 0.49 -30.34 -7.33
N PRO A 268 0.98 -31.07 -8.34
CA PRO A 268 1.79 -30.49 -9.41
C PRO A 268 1.11 -29.38 -10.20
N TYR A 269 -0.22 -29.43 -10.33
CA TYR A 269 -0.99 -28.40 -11.06
C TYR A 269 -1.00 -27.09 -10.29
N GLU A 270 -1.15 -27.15 -8.96
CA GLU A 270 -1.14 -25.96 -8.11
C GLU A 270 0.26 -25.35 -8.02
N ILE A 271 1.31 -26.17 -7.93
CA ILE A 271 2.70 -25.70 -7.99
C ILE A 271 2.98 -25.03 -9.33
N SER A 272 2.54 -25.62 -10.45
CA SER A 272 2.72 -25.04 -11.78
C SER A 272 2.02 -23.70 -11.93
N LYS A 273 0.81 -23.56 -11.39
CA LYS A 273 0.07 -22.28 -11.36
C LYS A 273 0.79 -21.24 -10.52
N PHE A 274 1.18 -21.63 -9.30
CA PHE A 274 1.96 -20.78 -8.38
C PHE A 274 3.26 -20.28 -9.03
N GLU A 275 4.01 -21.16 -9.68
CA GLU A 275 5.26 -20.78 -10.38
C GLU A 275 4.99 -19.72 -11.47
N LYS A 276 3.90 -19.87 -12.25
CA LYS A 276 3.54 -18.88 -13.27
C LYS A 276 3.18 -17.53 -12.68
N GLU A 277 2.43 -17.52 -11.57
CA GLU A 277 2.03 -16.29 -10.87
C GLU A 277 3.24 -15.55 -10.31
N ILE A 278 4.13 -16.26 -9.61
CA ILE A 278 5.35 -15.68 -9.03
C ILE A 278 6.31 -15.15 -10.12
N LYS A 279 6.47 -15.87 -11.22
CA LYS A 279 7.26 -15.40 -12.37
C LYS A 279 6.65 -14.14 -12.98
N SER A 280 5.33 -14.12 -13.18
CA SER A 280 4.63 -12.94 -13.73
C SER A 280 4.84 -11.71 -12.85
N LEU A 281 4.72 -11.86 -11.52
CA LEU A 281 5.00 -10.79 -10.57
C LEU A 281 6.46 -10.34 -10.65
N SER A 282 7.42 -11.28 -10.71
CA SER A 282 8.84 -10.92 -10.82
C SER A 282 9.14 -10.11 -12.08
N TYR A 283 8.51 -10.46 -13.20
CA TYR A 283 8.68 -9.71 -14.45
C TYR A 283 8.11 -8.29 -14.42
N SER A 284 7.21 -7.98 -13.48
CA SER A 284 6.65 -6.63 -13.31
C SER A 284 7.64 -5.64 -12.68
N ILE A 285 8.71 -6.12 -12.00
CA ILE A 285 9.71 -5.25 -11.37
C ILE A 285 10.40 -4.40 -12.43
N GLN A 286 10.43 -3.08 -12.21
CA GLN A 286 11.01 -2.11 -13.15
C GLN A 286 12.53 -2.09 -13.09
N ASP A 287 13.14 -2.31 -11.92
CA ASP A 287 14.58 -2.42 -11.77
C ASP A 287 15.08 -3.75 -12.34
N GLU A 288 15.75 -3.71 -13.49
CA GLU A 288 16.19 -4.90 -14.23
C GLU A 288 17.18 -5.77 -13.43
N THR A 289 18.04 -5.15 -12.62
CA THR A 289 19.01 -5.86 -11.80
C THR A 289 18.31 -6.60 -10.66
N LEU A 290 17.43 -5.90 -9.92
CA LEU A 290 16.67 -6.50 -8.83
C LEU A 290 15.71 -7.59 -9.35
N LYS A 291 15.05 -7.36 -10.49
CA LYS A 291 14.21 -8.33 -11.19
C LYS A 291 14.91 -9.68 -11.35
N LYS A 292 16.14 -9.64 -11.90
CA LYS A 292 16.95 -10.85 -12.13
C LYS A 292 17.14 -11.62 -10.82
N TYR A 293 17.62 -10.97 -9.77
CA TYR A 293 17.92 -11.64 -8.51
C TYR A 293 16.68 -12.12 -7.76
N VAL A 294 15.57 -11.37 -7.81
CA VAL A 294 14.30 -11.80 -7.22
C VAL A 294 13.75 -13.03 -7.96
N LEU A 295 13.82 -13.04 -9.29
CA LEU A 295 13.41 -14.19 -10.09
C LEU A 295 14.27 -15.43 -9.79
N GLU A 296 15.59 -15.27 -9.70
CA GLU A 296 16.52 -16.36 -9.35
C GLU A 296 16.20 -16.92 -7.96
N ASP A 297 15.99 -16.07 -6.94
CA ASP A 297 15.60 -16.50 -5.57
C ASP A 297 14.30 -17.32 -5.59
N PHE A 298 13.28 -16.84 -6.31
CA PHE A 298 12.01 -17.57 -6.40
C PHE A 298 12.15 -18.90 -7.13
N LEU A 299 12.91 -18.96 -8.21
CA LEU A 299 13.18 -20.22 -8.94
C LEU A 299 13.92 -21.24 -8.08
N GLU A 300 14.86 -20.77 -7.25
CA GLU A 300 15.59 -21.64 -6.32
C GLU A 300 14.66 -22.20 -5.23
N LYS A 301 13.78 -21.37 -4.70
CA LYS A 301 12.75 -21.78 -3.73
C LYS A 301 11.78 -22.81 -4.34
N ILE A 302 11.33 -22.59 -5.59
CA ILE A 302 10.47 -23.55 -6.30
C ILE A 302 11.14 -24.90 -6.50
N LYS A 303 12.43 -24.92 -6.88
CA LYS A 303 13.20 -26.15 -7.01
C LYS A 303 13.27 -26.95 -5.70
N LYS A 304 13.27 -26.28 -4.55
CA LYS A 304 13.24 -26.92 -3.22
C LYS A 304 11.88 -27.52 -2.89
N LEU A 305 10.78 -26.94 -3.38
CA LEU A 305 9.43 -27.51 -3.21
C LEU A 305 9.23 -28.81 -4.01
N THR A 306 9.83 -28.89 -5.18
CA THR A 306 9.78 -30.07 -6.03
C THR A 306 11.20 -30.60 -6.24
N PRO A 307 11.79 -31.31 -5.25
CA PRO A 307 13.09 -31.91 -5.46
C PRO A 307 12.91 -32.96 -6.57
N ILE A 308 13.23 -32.55 -7.78
CA ILE A 308 13.47 -33.50 -8.86
C ILE A 308 14.62 -34.33 -8.31
N GLN A 309 14.34 -35.54 -7.84
CA GLN A 309 15.38 -36.51 -7.72
C GLN A 309 16.01 -36.55 -9.10
N SER A 310 17.18 -35.93 -9.18
CA SER A 310 18.06 -36.13 -10.31
C SER A 310 18.52 -37.59 -10.17
N SER A 311 17.62 -38.54 -10.52
CA SER A 311 18.13 -39.72 -11.12
C SER A 311 18.88 -39.19 -12.33
N ARG A 312 20.17 -38.96 -12.18
CA ARG A 312 21.11 -39.05 -13.27
C ARG A 312 20.92 -40.47 -13.86
N ARG A 313 19.81 -40.65 -14.58
CA ARG A 313 19.88 -41.54 -15.70
C ARG A 313 20.88 -40.84 -16.60
N ASP A 314 22.12 -41.30 -16.51
CA ASP A 314 23.03 -41.16 -17.64
C ASP A 314 22.25 -41.68 -18.85
N TYR A 315 21.54 -40.77 -19.49
CA TYR A 315 21.21 -40.94 -20.88
C TYR A 315 22.58 -40.95 -21.53
N LYS A 316 23.24 -42.15 -21.53
CA LYS A 316 24.25 -42.44 -22.50
C LYS A 316 23.56 -42.11 -23.82
N PHE A 317 23.85 -40.95 -24.35
CA PHE A 317 23.57 -40.63 -25.72
C PHE A 317 24.18 -41.77 -26.49
N SER A 318 23.34 -42.76 -26.85
CA SER A 318 23.73 -43.73 -27.87
C SER A 318 24.07 -42.86 -29.07
N PRO A 319 25.29 -42.95 -29.57
CA PRO A 319 25.62 -42.16 -30.73
C PRO A 319 24.70 -42.61 -31.86
N TYR A 320 23.61 -41.90 -32.02
CA TYR A 320 22.72 -42.06 -33.17
C TYR A 320 23.62 -41.93 -34.39
N LYS A 321 23.72 -43.01 -35.17
CA LYS A 321 24.56 -43.13 -36.35
C LYS A 321 24.28 -41.97 -37.26
N LYS A 322 25.20 -41.01 -37.27
CA LYS A 322 25.27 -39.84 -38.18
C LYS A 322 25.46 -40.27 -39.65
N LYS A 323 24.54 -40.99 -40.24
CA LYS A 323 24.62 -41.32 -41.67
C LYS A 323 23.52 -40.70 -42.53
N LYS A 324 22.46 -40.14 -41.96
CA LYS A 324 21.42 -39.43 -42.76
C LYS A 324 21.53 -37.92 -42.81
N ASP A 325 22.27 -37.31 -41.87
CA ASP A 325 22.28 -35.84 -41.75
C ASP A 325 23.24 -35.15 -42.75
N TYR A 326 24.20 -35.86 -43.31
CA TYR A 326 25.16 -35.22 -44.24
C TYR A 326 24.55 -34.91 -45.61
N GLN A 327 23.55 -35.64 -46.05
CA GLN A 327 22.91 -35.37 -47.34
C GLN A 327 22.00 -34.14 -47.25
N ILE A 328 21.21 -34.07 -46.20
CA ILE A 328 20.32 -32.90 -45.91
C ILE A 328 21.12 -31.64 -45.67
N LEU A 329 22.23 -31.68 -44.93
CA LEU A 329 23.12 -30.52 -44.69
C LEU A 329 23.81 -30.07 -45.96
N ARG A 330 24.12 -30.98 -46.91
CA ARG A 330 24.76 -30.63 -48.17
C ARG A 330 23.76 -29.95 -49.13
N GLU A 331 22.53 -30.47 -49.19
CA GLU A 331 21.44 -29.89 -49.94
C GLU A 331 21.01 -28.51 -49.37
N THR A 332 20.96 -28.39 -48.05
CA THR A 332 20.66 -27.11 -47.38
C THR A 332 21.74 -26.07 -47.61
N LYS A 333 23.02 -26.47 -47.64
CA LYS A 333 24.14 -25.57 -48.00
C LYS A 333 24.08 -25.13 -49.46
N LEU A 334 23.75 -26.04 -50.39
CA LEU A 334 23.57 -25.73 -51.82
C LEU A 334 22.39 -24.77 -52.04
N LEU A 335 21.28 -24.97 -51.29
CA LEU A 335 20.12 -24.07 -51.29
C LEU A 335 20.47 -22.69 -50.70
N HIS A 336 21.30 -22.65 -49.65
CA HIS A 336 21.76 -21.37 -49.08
C HIS A 336 22.69 -20.59 -50.01
N GLN A 337 23.50 -21.28 -50.80
CA GLN A 337 24.33 -20.63 -51.83
C GLN A 337 23.52 -20.08 -53.01
N LYS A 338 22.42 -20.76 -53.40
CA LYS A 338 21.45 -20.28 -54.39
C LYS A 338 20.53 -19.15 -53.91
N ARG A 339 20.55 -18.81 -52.63
CA ARG A 339 19.67 -17.82 -52.01
C ARG A 339 19.96 -16.38 -52.40
N LYS A 340 21.08 -16.10 -53.03
CA LYS A 340 21.44 -14.76 -53.52
C LYS A 340 20.67 -14.31 -54.77
N ASP A 341 20.01 -15.24 -55.47
CA ASP A 341 19.36 -14.95 -56.76
C ASP A 341 17.82 -15.18 -56.76
N LEU A 342 17.21 -15.42 -55.58
CA LEU A 342 15.77 -15.67 -55.49
C LEU A 342 14.97 -14.38 -55.28
N SER A 343 13.90 -14.18 -56.05
CA SER A 343 12.94 -13.10 -55.87
C SER A 343 12.18 -13.23 -54.54
N LYS A 344 11.65 -12.11 -54.02
CA LYS A 344 10.84 -12.12 -52.77
C LYS A 344 9.69 -13.14 -52.77
N ILE A 345 9.10 -13.42 -53.92
CA ILE A 345 8.00 -14.36 -54.11
C ILE A 345 8.51 -15.78 -53.90
N GLN A 346 9.63 -16.15 -54.46
CA GLN A 346 10.22 -17.49 -54.33
C GLN A 346 10.67 -17.78 -52.87
N ILE A 347 11.06 -16.76 -52.11
CA ILE A 347 11.40 -16.89 -50.69
C ILE A 347 10.15 -17.17 -49.82
N ILE A 348 9.00 -16.60 -50.19
CA ILE A 348 7.71 -16.84 -49.51
C ILE A 348 7.19 -18.26 -49.83
N GLU A 349 7.25 -18.67 -51.07
CA GLU A 349 6.86 -20.03 -51.49
C GLU A 349 7.71 -21.10 -50.82
N PHE A 350 9.02 -20.87 -50.70
CA PHE A 350 9.96 -21.75 -50.01
C PHE A 350 9.67 -21.84 -48.49
N SER A 351 9.28 -20.70 -47.88
CA SER A 351 8.94 -20.63 -46.46
C SER A 351 7.63 -21.34 -46.16
N ILE A 352 6.67 -21.40 -47.11
CA ILE A 352 5.40 -22.12 -46.98
C ILE A 352 5.62 -23.64 -47.10
N LEU A 353 6.42 -24.08 -48.08
CA LEU A 353 6.80 -25.47 -48.26
C LEU A 353 7.54 -26.07 -47.07
N PHE A 354 8.41 -25.27 -46.41
CA PHE A 354 9.14 -25.71 -45.23
C PHE A 354 8.27 -25.84 -43.97
N LYS A 355 7.15 -25.08 -43.88
CA LYS A 355 6.16 -25.23 -42.82
C LYS A 355 5.25 -26.45 -43.01
N ILE A 356 4.93 -26.79 -44.26
CA ILE A 356 4.05 -27.95 -44.62
C ILE A 356 4.80 -29.27 -44.42
N GLY A 357 6.12 -29.31 -44.65
CA GLY A 357 6.93 -30.54 -44.51
C GLY A 357 7.29 -30.91 -43.06
N ARG A 358 6.72 -30.20 -42.06
CA ARG A 358 6.86 -30.46 -40.61
C ARG A 358 5.54 -30.79 -39.90
N ALA A 359 4.45 -31.01 -40.64
CA ALA A 359 3.17 -31.49 -40.13
C ALA A 359 3.08 -33.01 -40.21
#